data_6b4a629a0eda5670e69d474dff981873
#
_entry.id   6b4a629a0eda5670e69d474dff981873
#
_cell.length_a   1.000
_cell.length_b   1.000
_cell.length_c   1.000
_cell.angle_alpha   90.00
_cell.angle_beta   90.00
_cell.angle_gamma   90.00
#
_symmetry.space_group_name_H-M   'P 1'
#
loop_
_entity.id
_entity.type
_entity.pdbx_description
1 polymer ?
#
loop_
_entity_poly.entity_id
_entity_poly.type
_entity_poly.pdbx_seq_one_letter_code
_entity_poly.pdbx_strand_id
1 'polypeptide(L)'
;MAVVQISKIQVRRGQKNSNSGIPQLSSAEFAWAVDSQELFIGNGSVLEGAPYVGNTKILTEHDNILDLAASYRFANDDTAITLSVNRSLQNKIDETEVSVRDFGAIGDGSTDCVSAFETAATQLFRNANDNYKKILTIPNGEYLFTSDLRLPSDVILQGETRHGVVLNIGANNIRFITSTGLELVDFNSTNRPQNIDISNLTISRTQGQLVLSGIANSTFSKINFIGTYILGNSVASLATEPSAVFWENILVGTKTNAVLFRDCVFEGVSVAVKCLQTTVFDTEIKFENSRFFVNDTSIYIDGVATQGNNWTIYDCVFEEIDRQAFRATNGQGTIINRSKFKNVGNGTNTAADPDDVMVYFGEQISNVVVDCISDRQQAGGLTAVDTKASFVEVYNAANVNFVDRNYALIYLSDSFQPLAVFSALNKFTVINYSLRLGQHTRFGTLQMAIGDDLAGIDDITNVSITDSYTYSPNIVTAIGGPTMTNFEFRATLKGNAGDSGIETVVLAYKNPLATGLTGSISFDVAYGV
;
A
#
# COMPACT_ATOMS: atom_id res chain seq x y z
N MET A 1 -35.12 -33.76 -69.71
CA MET A 1 -35.04 -32.78 -68.61
C MET A 1 -34.33 -31.53 -69.14
N ALA A 2 -35.02 -30.42 -69.29
CA ALA A 2 -34.39 -29.14 -69.67
C ALA A 2 -33.63 -28.62 -68.48
N VAL A 3 -32.33 -28.50 -68.59
CA VAL A 3 -31.51 -27.80 -67.60
C VAL A 3 -31.82 -26.31 -67.76
N VAL A 4 -32.58 -25.75 -66.83
CA VAL A 4 -32.75 -24.29 -66.78
C VAL A 4 -31.43 -23.71 -66.33
N GLN A 5 -30.72 -23.10 -67.26
CA GLN A 5 -29.50 -22.36 -67.00
C GLN A 5 -29.90 -21.14 -66.17
N ILE A 6 -29.59 -21.16 -64.88
CA ILE A 6 -29.81 -19.98 -64.01
C ILE A 6 -29.00 -18.84 -64.54
N SER A 7 -29.66 -17.86 -65.14
CA SER A 7 -28.98 -16.65 -65.61
C SER A 7 -28.32 -15.94 -64.41
N LYS A 8 -27.04 -15.56 -64.60
CA LYS A 8 -26.25 -14.81 -63.63
C LYS A 8 -27.01 -13.53 -63.25
N ILE A 9 -27.48 -13.40 -62.00
CA ILE A 9 -28.09 -12.15 -61.52
C ILE A 9 -26.93 -11.16 -61.33
N GLN A 10 -26.94 -10.10 -62.12
CA GLN A 10 -25.96 -9.05 -61.98
C GLN A 10 -26.64 -7.81 -61.35
N VAL A 11 -26.17 -7.40 -60.16
CA VAL A 11 -26.65 -6.16 -59.50
C VAL A 11 -26.10 -4.94 -60.22
N ARG A 12 -26.87 -3.88 -60.23
CA ARG A 12 -26.40 -2.57 -60.77
C ARG A 12 -25.19 -2.07 -59.91
N ARG A 13 -24.20 -1.50 -60.58
CA ARG A 13 -22.98 -0.99 -59.89
C ARG A 13 -22.79 0.50 -60.18
N GLY A 14 -22.33 1.23 -59.18
CA GLY A 14 -22.06 2.69 -59.28
C GLY A 14 -21.19 3.19 -58.14
N GLN A 15 -21.02 4.50 -58.08
CA GLN A 15 -20.31 5.18 -57.01
C GLN A 15 -21.30 6.00 -56.19
N LYS A 16 -21.27 5.85 -54.88
CA LYS A 16 -22.11 6.62 -53.96
C LYS A 16 -21.64 8.08 -53.87
N ASN A 17 -20.34 8.31 -53.90
CA ASN A 17 -19.71 9.61 -53.71
C ASN A 17 -19.56 10.41 -55.03
N SER A 18 -20.23 9.97 -56.09
CA SER A 18 -20.36 10.78 -57.31
C SER A 18 -21.25 11.99 -57.05
N ASN A 19 -21.06 13.10 -57.82
CA ASN A 19 -21.84 14.33 -57.65
C ASN A 19 -23.36 14.15 -57.77
N SER A 20 -23.84 13.05 -58.42
CA SER A 20 -25.24 12.70 -58.55
C SER A 20 -25.77 11.78 -57.46
N GLY A 21 -24.89 11.31 -56.57
CA GLY A 21 -25.27 10.31 -55.53
C GLY A 21 -25.75 8.98 -56.13
N ILE A 22 -26.47 8.18 -55.31
CA ILE A 22 -27.10 6.96 -55.76
C ILE A 22 -28.39 7.32 -56.47
N PRO A 23 -28.58 6.94 -57.76
CA PRO A 23 -29.85 7.17 -58.45
C PRO A 23 -30.96 6.36 -57.79
N GLN A 24 -32.20 6.84 -57.94
CA GLN A 24 -33.39 6.09 -57.51
C GLN A 24 -33.41 4.74 -58.20
N LEU A 25 -33.46 3.65 -57.45
CA LEU A 25 -33.61 2.30 -57.94
C LEU A 25 -35.09 1.97 -58.14
N SER A 26 -35.37 1.13 -59.13
CA SER A 26 -36.69 0.56 -59.32
C SER A 26 -37.08 -0.31 -58.13
N SER A 27 -38.39 -0.58 -57.97
CA SER A 27 -38.89 -1.47 -56.93
C SER A 27 -38.13 -2.79 -56.89
N ALA A 28 -37.57 -3.16 -55.74
CA ALA A 28 -36.77 -4.34 -55.49
C ALA A 28 -35.49 -4.48 -56.36
N GLU A 29 -35.08 -3.41 -57.06
CA GLU A 29 -33.79 -3.41 -57.77
C GLU A 29 -32.62 -3.31 -56.80
N PHE A 30 -31.58 -4.16 -56.95
CA PHE A 30 -30.35 -4.11 -56.15
C PHE A 30 -29.27 -3.26 -56.84
N ALA A 31 -28.54 -2.48 -56.00
CA ALA A 31 -27.36 -1.77 -56.46
C ALA A 31 -26.22 -1.88 -55.48
N TRP A 32 -24.98 -2.03 -56.00
CA TRP A 32 -23.74 -2.08 -55.24
C TRP A 32 -22.96 -0.81 -55.48
N ALA A 33 -22.71 -0.05 -54.40
CA ALA A 33 -21.80 1.10 -54.43
C ALA A 33 -20.36 0.61 -54.22
N VAL A 34 -19.53 0.74 -55.26
CA VAL A 34 -18.18 0.16 -55.30
C VAL A 34 -17.21 0.90 -54.39
N ASP A 35 -17.38 2.22 -54.29
CA ASP A 35 -16.55 3.14 -53.54
C ASP A 35 -16.78 3.11 -52.03
N SER A 36 -17.97 2.71 -51.60
CA SER A 36 -18.34 2.63 -50.21
C SER A 36 -18.64 1.19 -49.72
N GLN A 37 -18.60 0.21 -50.68
CA GLN A 37 -18.91 -1.21 -50.42
C GLN A 37 -20.28 -1.43 -49.78
N GLU A 38 -21.27 -0.65 -50.18
CA GLU A 38 -22.62 -0.67 -49.66
C GLU A 38 -23.61 -1.29 -50.66
N LEU A 39 -24.55 -2.09 -50.13
CA LEU A 39 -25.64 -2.68 -50.93
C LEU A 39 -26.94 -1.91 -50.67
N PHE A 40 -27.67 -1.63 -51.74
CA PHE A 40 -28.93 -0.94 -51.68
C PHE A 40 -30.03 -1.71 -52.42
N ILE A 41 -31.29 -1.49 -51.97
CA ILE A 41 -32.49 -1.97 -52.63
C ILE A 41 -33.45 -0.82 -52.84
N GLY A 42 -34.07 -0.74 -53.99
CA GLY A 42 -35.11 0.28 -54.28
C GLY A 42 -36.40 -0.01 -53.52
N ASN A 43 -36.96 1.01 -52.89
CA ASN A 43 -38.16 0.89 -52.07
C ASN A 43 -39.44 0.77 -52.94
N GLY A 44 -39.38 1.05 -54.21
CA GLY A 44 -40.53 1.16 -55.07
C GLY A 44 -41.22 2.53 -55.02
N SER A 45 -42.44 2.60 -55.55
CA SER A 45 -43.24 3.82 -55.60
C SER A 45 -44.37 3.79 -54.57
N VAL A 46 -44.90 4.95 -54.22
CA VAL A 46 -46.05 5.06 -53.33
C VAL A 46 -47.29 4.35 -53.90
N LEU A 47 -47.38 4.31 -55.26
CA LEU A 47 -48.45 3.58 -55.95
C LEU A 47 -48.37 2.04 -55.76
N GLU A 48 -47.17 1.53 -55.49
CA GLU A 48 -46.91 0.13 -55.15
C GLU A 48 -47.05 -0.16 -53.65
N GLY A 49 -47.45 0.84 -52.86
CA GLY A 49 -47.67 0.73 -51.42
C GLY A 49 -46.41 0.98 -50.56
N ALA A 50 -45.34 1.49 -51.16
CA ALA A 50 -44.15 1.86 -50.39
C ALA A 50 -44.46 3.09 -49.51
N PRO A 51 -44.06 3.10 -48.23
CA PRO A 51 -44.33 4.24 -47.34
C PRO A 51 -43.57 5.49 -47.75
N TYR A 52 -42.44 5.36 -48.44
CA TYR A 52 -41.69 6.47 -49.06
C TYR A 52 -40.87 5.96 -50.24
N VAL A 53 -40.64 6.86 -51.19
CA VAL A 53 -39.77 6.61 -52.37
C VAL A 53 -38.31 6.77 -51.93
N GLY A 54 -37.42 5.90 -52.40
CA GLY A 54 -36.01 5.99 -52.08
C GLY A 54 -35.30 4.63 -52.16
N ASN A 55 -34.10 4.61 -51.71
CA ASN A 55 -33.28 3.39 -51.61
C ASN A 55 -33.04 3.05 -50.15
N THR A 56 -33.23 1.80 -49.79
CA THR A 56 -32.88 1.29 -48.46
C THR A 56 -31.52 0.60 -48.50
N LYS A 57 -30.66 0.96 -47.62
CA LYS A 57 -29.35 0.30 -47.44
C LYS A 57 -29.58 -1.07 -46.78
N ILE A 58 -28.99 -2.09 -47.37
CA ILE A 58 -28.89 -3.43 -46.76
C ILE A 58 -27.59 -3.53 -46.02
N LEU A 59 -27.63 -3.94 -44.75
CA LEU A 59 -26.44 -4.11 -43.93
C LEU A 59 -25.57 -5.25 -44.45
N THR A 60 -24.30 -4.99 -44.59
CA THR A 60 -23.27 -5.94 -45.00
C THR A 60 -22.25 -6.13 -43.90
N GLU A 61 -21.32 -7.08 -44.05
CA GLU A 61 -20.19 -7.24 -43.10
C GLU A 61 -19.25 -6.04 -43.01
N HIS A 62 -19.33 -5.11 -43.99
CA HIS A 62 -18.54 -3.87 -44.01
C HIS A 62 -19.21 -2.74 -43.20
N ASP A 63 -20.42 -2.96 -42.74
CA ASP A 63 -21.14 -1.95 -41.96
C ASP A 63 -20.87 -2.12 -40.46
N ASN A 64 -20.51 -1.03 -39.80
CA ASN A 64 -20.48 -1.02 -38.33
C ASN A 64 -21.91 -1.04 -37.79
N ILE A 65 -22.38 -2.19 -37.36
CA ILE A 65 -23.73 -2.38 -36.81
C ILE A 65 -23.96 -1.48 -35.59
N LEU A 66 -22.90 -1.19 -34.81
CA LEU A 66 -22.97 -0.34 -33.63
C LEU A 66 -23.23 1.12 -33.98
N ASP A 67 -22.69 1.60 -35.15
CA ASP A 67 -22.98 2.95 -35.66
C ASP A 67 -24.39 3.04 -36.25
N LEU A 68 -24.88 1.93 -36.80
CA LEU A 68 -26.21 1.83 -37.40
C LEU A 68 -27.31 1.53 -36.39
N ALA A 69 -27.01 0.94 -35.26
CA ALA A 69 -27.91 0.89 -34.09
C ALA A 69 -28.03 2.31 -33.50
N ALA A 70 -28.50 3.20 -34.33
CA ALA A 70 -28.19 4.62 -34.38
C ALA A 70 -28.77 5.50 -33.29
N SER A 71 -29.52 5.01 -32.35
CA SER A 71 -29.97 5.92 -31.30
C SER A 71 -30.26 5.20 -29.99
N TYR A 72 -29.22 5.15 -29.19
CA TYR A 72 -29.43 4.93 -27.76
C TYR A 72 -30.02 6.22 -27.18
N ARG A 73 -31.22 6.13 -26.68
CA ARG A 73 -31.84 7.15 -25.85
C ARG A 73 -32.19 6.53 -24.52
N PHE A 74 -31.82 7.20 -23.44
CA PHE A 74 -32.30 6.78 -22.13
C PHE A 74 -33.83 6.76 -22.20
N ALA A 75 -34.41 5.56 -22.22
CA ALA A 75 -35.85 5.39 -22.28
C ALA A 75 -36.44 5.78 -20.93
N ASN A 76 -37.20 6.84 -20.93
CA ASN A 76 -38.10 7.16 -19.84
C ASN A 76 -39.51 7.15 -20.42
N ASP A 77 -40.42 6.42 -19.80
CA ASP A 77 -41.86 6.39 -20.18
C ASP A 77 -42.56 7.73 -19.92
N ASP A 78 -41.86 8.66 -19.28
CA ASP A 78 -42.38 10.00 -19.03
C ASP A 78 -42.18 10.90 -20.26
N THR A 79 -43.23 11.13 -20.99
CA THR A 79 -43.27 12.00 -22.17
C THR A 79 -42.95 13.46 -21.86
N ALA A 80 -42.83 13.85 -20.60
CA ALA A 80 -42.49 15.19 -20.16
C ALA A 80 -40.96 15.45 -20.10
N ILE A 81 -40.08 14.43 -20.14
CA ILE A 81 -38.65 14.61 -20.10
C ILE A 81 -38.06 14.73 -21.53
N THR A 82 -38.07 15.94 -22.04
CA THR A 82 -37.53 16.27 -23.38
C THR A 82 -36.02 16.44 -23.42
N LEU A 83 -35.29 16.13 -22.32
CA LEU A 83 -33.88 16.48 -22.15
C LEU A 83 -32.88 15.36 -22.48
N SER A 84 -33.33 14.15 -22.82
CA SER A 84 -32.42 13.08 -23.22
C SER A 84 -32.02 13.23 -24.69
N VAL A 85 -30.69 13.18 -24.93
CA VAL A 85 -30.12 13.32 -26.28
C VAL A 85 -29.96 11.95 -26.92
N ASN A 86 -30.24 11.86 -28.22
CA ASN A 86 -29.94 10.65 -28.99
C ASN A 86 -28.43 10.53 -29.20
N ARG A 87 -27.92 9.35 -28.91
CA ARG A 87 -26.48 9.03 -29.06
C ARG A 87 -26.31 7.75 -29.87
N SER A 88 -25.21 7.56 -30.56
CA SER A 88 -24.92 6.27 -31.16
C SER A 88 -24.64 5.22 -30.07
N LEU A 89 -24.92 3.96 -30.36
CA LEU A 89 -24.59 2.85 -29.47
C LEU A 89 -23.05 2.78 -29.29
N GLN A 90 -22.27 3.09 -30.34
CA GLN A 90 -20.80 3.19 -30.24
C GLN A 90 -20.39 4.23 -29.20
N ASN A 91 -20.93 5.46 -29.25
CA ASN A 91 -20.64 6.50 -28.27
C ASN A 91 -21.02 6.07 -26.84
N LYS A 92 -22.08 5.25 -26.69
CA LYS A 92 -22.46 4.71 -25.39
C LYS A 92 -21.50 3.64 -24.91
N ILE A 93 -21.04 2.77 -25.78
CA ILE A 93 -20.03 1.74 -25.47
C ILE A 93 -18.69 2.39 -25.17
N ASP A 94 -18.29 3.43 -25.92
CA ASP A 94 -17.05 4.17 -25.70
C ASP A 94 -16.99 4.89 -24.35
N GLU A 95 -18.14 5.10 -23.70
CA GLU A 95 -18.23 5.61 -22.33
C GLU A 95 -18.08 4.52 -21.26
N THR A 96 -18.16 3.27 -21.63
CA THR A 96 -17.95 2.17 -20.71
C THR A 96 -16.46 2.03 -20.39
N GLU A 97 -16.15 1.25 -19.37
CA GLU A 97 -14.80 1.01 -18.92
C GLU A 97 -13.92 0.45 -20.04
N VAL A 98 -12.69 0.96 -20.13
CA VAL A 98 -11.68 0.44 -21.04
C VAL A 98 -10.85 -0.60 -20.32
N SER A 99 -10.73 -1.78 -20.92
CA SER A 99 -10.03 -2.93 -20.35
C SER A 99 -8.62 -3.09 -20.94
N VAL A 100 -7.69 -3.61 -20.15
CA VAL A 100 -6.36 -4.04 -20.66
C VAL A 100 -6.49 -5.11 -21.75
N ARG A 101 -7.59 -5.87 -21.77
CA ARG A 101 -7.89 -6.87 -22.81
C ARG A 101 -8.17 -6.25 -24.17
N ASP A 102 -8.66 -5.02 -24.22
CA ASP A 102 -8.88 -4.27 -25.47
C ASP A 102 -7.56 -3.96 -26.18
N PHE A 103 -6.44 -4.05 -25.45
CA PHE A 103 -5.08 -3.87 -25.94
C PHE A 103 -4.29 -5.20 -26.06
N GLY A 104 -4.99 -6.32 -25.91
CA GLY A 104 -4.41 -7.65 -26.11
C GLY A 104 -3.82 -8.31 -24.87
N ALA A 105 -4.08 -7.82 -23.65
CA ALA A 105 -3.66 -8.49 -22.44
C ALA A 105 -4.44 -9.80 -22.24
N ILE A 106 -3.72 -10.88 -21.92
CA ILE A 106 -4.30 -12.21 -21.68
C ILE A 106 -3.98 -12.61 -20.24
N GLY A 107 -5.03 -12.77 -19.44
CA GLY A 107 -4.89 -13.11 -18.02
C GLY A 107 -4.76 -14.62 -17.78
N ASP A 108 -3.82 -15.29 -18.46
CA ASP A 108 -3.62 -16.74 -18.42
C ASP A 108 -2.40 -17.19 -17.58
N GLY A 109 -1.68 -16.24 -16.97
CA GLY A 109 -0.48 -16.49 -16.18
C GLY A 109 0.77 -16.90 -16.97
N SER A 110 0.69 -16.95 -18.29
CA SER A 110 1.78 -17.44 -19.16
C SER A 110 2.17 -16.49 -20.29
N THR A 111 1.23 -15.72 -20.79
CA THR A 111 1.45 -14.75 -21.87
C THR A 111 1.95 -13.43 -21.30
N ASP A 112 3.04 -12.89 -21.89
CA ASP A 112 3.57 -11.58 -21.48
C ASP A 112 2.59 -10.44 -21.78
N CYS A 113 2.28 -9.63 -20.78
CA CYS A 113 1.30 -8.56 -20.86
C CYS A 113 1.91 -7.15 -20.84
N VAL A 114 3.24 -6.99 -20.74
CA VAL A 114 3.91 -5.69 -20.62
C VAL A 114 3.46 -4.72 -21.72
N SER A 115 3.60 -5.13 -22.98
CA SER A 115 3.27 -4.28 -24.13
C SER A 115 1.79 -3.86 -24.15
N ALA A 116 0.87 -4.76 -23.79
CA ALA A 116 -0.56 -4.46 -23.74
C ALA A 116 -0.89 -3.39 -22.68
N PHE A 117 -0.33 -3.54 -21.48
CA PHE A 117 -0.51 -2.57 -20.40
C PHE A 117 0.12 -1.22 -20.71
N GLU A 118 1.36 -1.18 -21.21
CA GLU A 118 2.03 0.07 -21.58
C GLU A 118 1.32 0.79 -22.73
N THR A 119 0.83 0.05 -23.72
CA THR A 119 0.06 0.62 -24.84
C THR A 119 -1.25 1.21 -24.32
N ALA A 120 -2.01 0.46 -23.52
CA ALA A 120 -3.25 0.93 -22.93
C ALA A 120 -3.03 2.21 -22.11
N ALA A 121 -2.07 2.18 -21.20
CA ALA A 121 -1.75 3.31 -20.34
C ALA A 121 -1.27 4.52 -21.14
N THR A 122 -0.45 4.33 -22.18
CA THR A 122 0.03 5.41 -23.04
C THR A 122 -1.12 6.04 -23.82
N GLN A 123 -2.00 5.25 -24.39
CA GLN A 123 -3.13 5.75 -25.19
C GLN A 123 -4.14 6.52 -24.33
N LEU A 124 -4.43 6.02 -23.12
CA LEU A 124 -5.47 6.59 -22.27
C LEU A 124 -4.99 7.79 -21.44
N PHE A 125 -3.73 7.82 -21.04
CA PHE A 125 -3.26 8.80 -20.06
C PHE A 125 -2.17 9.73 -20.60
N ARG A 126 -1.25 9.25 -21.41
CA ARG A 126 -0.16 10.05 -21.93
C ARG A 126 -0.52 10.84 -23.18
N ASN A 127 -1.21 10.20 -24.14
CA ASN A 127 -1.58 10.81 -25.43
C ASN A 127 -2.99 11.39 -25.43
N ALA A 128 -3.76 11.16 -24.37
CA ALA A 128 -5.13 11.67 -24.28
C ALA A 128 -5.14 13.19 -24.09
N ASN A 129 -5.99 13.87 -24.85
CA ASN A 129 -6.38 15.23 -24.52
C ASN A 129 -7.09 15.24 -23.17
N ASP A 130 -6.98 16.31 -22.40
CA ASP A 130 -7.43 16.43 -21.00
C ASP A 130 -8.87 15.98 -20.68
N ASN A 131 -9.69 15.78 -21.70
CA ASN A 131 -11.09 15.41 -21.59
C ASN A 131 -11.34 13.88 -21.56
N TYR A 132 -10.33 13.01 -21.67
CA TYR A 132 -10.50 11.58 -21.87
C TYR A 132 -9.76 10.69 -20.85
N LYS A 133 -9.47 11.19 -19.66
CA LYS A 133 -8.91 10.35 -18.60
C LYS A 133 -9.93 9.30 -18.21
N LYS A 134 -9.66 8.05 -18.55
CA LYS A 134 -10.53 6.89 -18.27
C LYS A 134 -9.87 6.00 -17.23
N ILE A 135 -10.67 5.23 -16.52
CA ILE A 135 -10.17 4.14 -15.69
C ILE A 135 -9.77 2.99 -16.61
N LEU A 136 -8.55 2.48 -16.45
CA LEU A 136 -8.11 1.27 -17.11
C LEU A 136 -8.44 0.08 -16.21
N THR A 137 -9.45 -0.68 -16.60
CA THR A 137 -9.94 -1.84 -15.83
C THR A 137 -9.13 -3.08 -16.16
N ILE A 138 -8.80 -3.85 -15.12
CA ILE A 138 -8.12 -5.14 -15.25
C ILE A 138 -9.11 -6.22 -14.83
N PRO A 139 -9.66 -7.03 -15.78
CA PRO A 139 -10.52 -8.16 -15.47
C PRO A 139 -9.78 -9.26 -14.71
N ASN A 140 -10.53 -10.11 -14.01
CA ASN A 140 -9.96 -11.25 -13.30
C ASN A 140 -9.08 -12.12 -14.22
N GLY A 141 -7.92 -12.48 -13.72
CA GLY A 141 -6.89 -13.24 -14.41
C GLY A 141 -5.52 -13.05 -13.79
N GLU A 142 -4.57 -13.88 -14.16
CA GLU A 142 -3.16 -13.72 -13.83
C GLU A 142 -2.41 -13.14 -15.04
N TYR A 143 -1.79 -11.98 -14.87
CA TYR A 143 -1.08 -11.24 -15.92
C TYR A 143 0.42 -11.31 -15.65
N LEU A 144 1.14 -11.99 -16.55
CA LEU A 144 2.60 -12.16 -16.46
C LEU A 144 3.32 -10.94 -17.04
N PHE A 145 4.36 -10.47 -16.33
CA PHE A 145 5.26 -9.42 -16.81
C PHE A 145 6.69 -9.96 -16.88
N THR A 146 7.23 -10.06 -18.09
CA THR A 146 8.59 -10.58 -18.32
C THR A 146 9.67 -9.50 -18.35
N SER A 147 9.29 -8.24 -18.25
CA SER A 147 10.16 -7.07 -18.11
C SER A 147 9.50 -6.01 -17.25
N ASP A 148 10.23 -4.94 -16.95
CA ASP A 148 9.69 -3.80 -16.18
C ASP A 148 8.47 -3.19 -16.88
N LEU A 149 7.40 -2.94 -16.11
CA LEU A 149 6.20 -2.25 -16.55
C LEU A 149 6.34 -0.75 -16.30
N ARG A 150 6.18 0.08 -17.33
CA ARG A 150 6.28 1.54 -17.24
C ARG A 150 4.92 2.19 -17.41
N LEU A 151 4.47 2.85 -16.37
CA LEU A 151 3.17 3.53 -16.32
C LEU A 151 3.34 5.06 -16.32
N PRO A 152 2.55 5.80 -17.10
CA PRO A 152 2.65 7.26 -17.16
C PRO A 152 1.99 7.94 -15.96
N SER A 153 2.24 9.25 -15.80
CA SER A 153 1.47 10.11 -14.90
C SER A 153 -0.03 10.03 -15.17
N ASP A 154 -0.82 10.35 -14.16
CA ASP A 154 -2.28 10.39 -14.19
C ASP A 154 -2.95 9.02 -14.45
N VAL A 155 -2.20 7.92 -14.40
CA VAL A 155 -2.75 6.58 -14.62
C VAL A 155 -3.72 6.18 -13.50
N ILE A 156 -4.89 5.69 -13.91
CA ILE A 156 -5.88 5.10 -13.00
C ILE A 156 -6.06 3.64 -13.41
N LEU A 157 -5.56 2.72 -12.57
CA LEU A 157 -5.55 1.28 -12.80
C LEU A 157 -6.41 0.58 -11.76
N GLN A 158 -7.48 -0.07 -12.17
CA GLN A 158 -8.42 -0.69 -11.27
C GLN A 158 -8.64 -2.18 -11.60
N GLY A 159 -8.34 -3.05 -10.65
CA GLY A 159 -8.69 -4.47 -10.76
C GLY A 159 -10.18 -4.71 -10.52
N GLU A 160 -10.75 -5.69 -11.21
CA GLU A 160 -12.14 -6.12 -11.02
C GLU A 160 -12.35 -6.65 -9.59
N THR A 161 -11.44 -7.50 -9.12
CA THR A 161 -11.44 -7.96 -7.72
C THR A 161 -10.01 -8.09 -7.18
N ARG A 162 -9.86 -7.81 -5.88
CA ARG A 162 -8.56 -7.79 -5.19
C ARG A 162 -7.78 -9.09 -5.32
N HIS A 163 -8.43 -10.25 -5.23
CA HIS A 163 -7.80 -11.57 -5.28
C HIS A 163 -7.89 -12.22 -6.67
N GLY A 164 -8.84 -11.81 -7.49
CA GLY A 164 -9.01 -12.36 -8.83
C GLY A 164 -8.08 -11.74 -9.87
N VAL A 165 -7.57 -10.54 -9.62
CA VAL A 165 -6.59 -9.88 -10.49
C VAL A 165 -5.21 -10.03 -9.89
N VAL A 166 -4.33 -10.76 -10.57
CA VAL A 166 -2.94 -10.99 -10.14
C VAL A 166 -1.99 -10.43 -11.19
N LEU A 167 -1.19 -9.44 -10.80
CA LEU A 167 -0.06 -8.96 -11.58
C LEU A 167 1.19 -9.73 -11.14
N ASN A 168 1.61 -10.69 -11.93
CA ASN A 168 2.80 -11.50 -11.67
C ASN A 168 4.03 -10.83 -12.27
N ILE A 169 4.73 -10.05 -11.44
CA ILE A 169 5.91 -9.29 -11.86
C ILE A 169 7.23 -10.07 -11.66
N GLY A 170 7.21 -11.18 -10.93
CA GLY A 170 8.40 -11.98 -10.67
C GLY A 170 9.54 -11.14 -10.09
N ALA A 171 10.63 -10.98 -10.85
CA ALA A 171 11.78 -10.15 -10.50
C ALA A 171 11.78 -8.76 -11.17
N ASN A 172 10.77 -8.45 -11.99
CA ASN A 172 10.65 -7.19 -12.72
C ASN A 172 9.95 -6.12 -11.88
N ASN A 173 10.09 -4.85 -12.26
CA ASN A 173 9.57 -3.73 -11.50
C ASN A 173 8.37 -3.08 -12.19
N ILE A 174 7.49 -2.48 -11.37
CA ILE A 174 6.52 -1.49 -11.85
C ILE A 174 7.13 -0.12 -11.60
N ARG A 175 7.33 0.65 -12.66
CA ARG A 175 7.95 1.97 -12.64
C ARG A 175 7.00 3.03 -13.19
N PHE A 176 7.23 4.27 -12.81
CA PHE A 176 6.44 5.39 -13.31
C PHE A 176 7.32 6.33 -14.13
N ILE A 177 6.74 6.84 -15.20
CA ILE A 177 7.39 7.78 -16.11
C ILE A 177 6.61 9.10 -16.14
N THR A 178 7.29 10.18 -16.48
CA THR A 178 6.65 11.49 -16.66
C THR A 178 5.72 11.49 -17.88
N SER A 179 4.91 12.53 -18.02
CA SER A 179 4.09 12.74 -19.21
C SER A 179 4.93 12.81 -20.52
N THR A 180 6.20 13.19 -20.42
CA THR A 180 7.14 13.23 -21.55
C THR A 180 7.87 11.90 -21.78
N GLY A 181 7.66 10.90 -20.93
CA GLY A 181 8.27 9.58 -21.05
C GLY A 181 9.65 9.43 -20.44
N LEU A 182 10.06 10.38 -19.60
CA LEU A 182 11.35 10.33 -18.90
C LEU A 182 11.29 9.37 -17.71
N GLU A 183 12.36 8.65 -17.47
CA GLU A 183 12.56 7.81 -16.28
C GLU A 183 13.15 8.63 -15.12
N LEU A 184 13.27 7.98 -13.96
CA LEU A 184 13.64 8.58 -12.68
C LEU A 184 14.82 9.56 -12.69
N VAL A 185 15.88 9.25 -13.43
CA VAL A 185 17.13 10.03 -13.43
C VAL A 185 16.98 11.44 -14.04
N ASP A 186 15.91 11.66 -14.77
CA ASP A 186 15.65 12.92 -15.49
C ASP A 186 14.58 13.79 -14.81
N PHE A 187 14.07 13.38 -13.65
CA PHE A 187 13.03 14.11 -12.95
C PHE A 187 13.57 15.41 -12.33
N ASN A 188 12.73 16.42 -12.36
CA ASN A 188 12.89 17.64 -11.59
C ASN A 188 11.61 17.94 -10.79
N SER A 189 11.60 18.99 -10.00
CA SER A 189 10.45 19.33 -9.15
C SER A 189 9.17 19.63 -9.90
N THR A 190 9.23 19.96 -11.20
CA THR A 190 8.09 20.33 -12.04
C THR A 190 7.68 19.24 -13.03
N ASN A 191 8.57 18.28 -13.29
CA ASN A 191 8.33 17.21 -14.26
C ASN A 191 8.62 15.84 -13.61
N ARG A 192 7.67 15.32 -12.84
CA ARG A 192 7.74 14.04 -12.15
C ARG A 192 6.43 13.29 -12.30
N PRO A 193 6.44 11.96 -12.17
CA PRO A 193 5.21 11.18 -12.17
C PRO A 193 4.28 11.61 -11.03
N GLN A 194 3.01 11.76 -11.31
CA GLN A 194 2.02 12.22 -10.33
C GLN A 194 0.61 11.73 -10.63
N ASN A 195 -0.27 11.86 -9.64
CA ASN A 195 -1.69 11.54 -9.74
C ASN A 195 -1.93 10.09 -10.18
N ILE A 196 -1.18 9.17 -9.60
CA ILE A 196 -1.29 7.73 -9.88
C ILE A 196 -2.30 7.13 -8.92
N ASP A 197 -3.27 6.38 -9.44
CA ASP A 197 -4.22 5.63 -8.65
C ASP A 197 -4.23 4.17 -9.10
N ILE A 198 -3.78 3.28 -8.22
CA ILE A 198 -3.79 1.83 -8.46
C ILE A 198 -4.59 1.17 -7.35
N SER A 199 -5.59 0.37 -7.74
CA SER A 199 -6.49 -0.20 -6.75
C SER A 199 -7.01 -1.59 -7.10
N ASN A 200 -7.38 -2.31 -6.01
CA ASN A 200 -8.19 -3.53 -6.06
C ASN A 200 -7.55 -4.69 -6.85
N LEU A 201 -6.27 -5.01 -6.57
CA LEU A 201 -5.53 -6.09 -7.24
C LEU A 201 -4.47 -6.72 -6.30
N THR A 202 -3.87 -7.79 -6.77
CA THR A 202 -2.72 -8.46 -6.13
C THR A 202 -1.48 -8.29 -7.00
N ILE A 203 -0.35 -7.93 -6.38
CA ILE A 203 0.98 -7.93 -7.00
C ILE A 203 1.75 -9.11 -6.44
N SER A 204 1.98 -10.12 -7.27
CA SER A 204 2.79 -11.29 -6.95
C SER A 204 4.22 -11.09 -7.43
N ARG A 205 5.19 -11.31 -6.54
CA ARG A 205 6.59 -11.03 -6.80
C ARG A 205 7.54 -12.06 -6.19
N THR A 206 8.73 -12.18 -6.75
CA THR A 206 9.89 -12.82 -6.12
C THR A 206 10.86 -11.76 -5.60
N GLN A 207 11.37 -10.90 -6.47
CA GLN A 207 12.27 -9.79 -6.15
C GLN A 207 11.83 -8.46 -6.77
N GLY A 208 10.81 -8.48 -7.64
CA GLY A 208 10.28 -7.29 -8.30
C GLY A 208 9.72 -6.27 -7.31
N GLN A 209 9.69 -5.00 -7.70
CA GLN A 209 9.36 -3.89 -6.83
C GLN A 209 8.36 -2.93 -7.48
N LEU A 210 7.48 -2.35 -6.68
CA LEU A 210 6.77 -1.13 -7.04
C LEU A 210 7.69 0.05 -6.73
N VAL A 211 8.24 0.69 -7.77
CA VAL A 211 9.24 1.76 -7.62
C VAL A 211 8.58 3.12 -7.68
N LEU A 212 8.64 3.85 -6.56
CA LEU A 212 7.94 5.12 -6.36
C LEU A 212 8.87 6.34 -6.33
N SER A 213 10.12 6.17 -6.72
CA SER A 213 11.10 7.27 -6.67
C SER A 213 10.61 8.50 -7.40
N GLY A 214 10.51 9.62 -6.69
CA GLY A 214 10.11 10.91 -7.25
C GLY A 214 8.62 11.11 -7.56
N ILE A 215 7.74 10.21 -7.20
CA ILE A 215 6.31 10.36 -7.47
C ILE A 215 5.62 11.32 -6.50
N ALA A 216 4.47 11.87 -6.92
CA ALA A 216 3.65 12.76 -6.09
C ALA A 216 2.16 12.49 -6.20
N ASN A 217 1.39 12.91 -5.19
CA ASN A 217 -0.08 12.93 -5.19
C ASN A 217 -0.69 11.61 -5.65
N SER A 218 -0.24 10.48 -5.10
CA SER A 218 -0.59 9.16 -5.61
C SER A 218 -1.24 8.29 -4.54
N THR A 219 -2.15 7.44 -4.96
CA THR A 219 -2.90 6.54 -4.07
C THR A 219 -2.77 5.10 -4.53
N PHE A 220 -2.47 4.23 -3.58
CA PHE A 220 -2.44 2.78 -3.74
C PHE A 220 -3.41 2.18 -2.73
N SER A 221 -4.50 1.57 -3.22
CA SER A 221 -5.55 1.11 -2.32
C SER A 221 -6.00 -0.31 -2.60
N LYS A 222 -6.30 -1.07 -1.54
CA LYS A 222 -6.78 -2.45 -1.64
C LYS A 222 -5.85 -3.34 -2.48
N ILE A 223 -4.55 -3.20 -2.30
CA ILE A 223 -3.54 -3.99 -2.99
C ILE A 223 -2.98 -5.04 -2.04
N ASN A 224 -2.84 -6.29 -2.52
CA ASN A 224 -2.07 -7.31 -1.86
C ASN A 224 -0.69 -7.40 -2.52
N PHE A 225 0.37 -7.17 -1.75
CA PHE A 225 1.74 -7.46 -2.16
C PHE A 225 2.11 -8.83 -1.59
N ILE A 226 2.32 -9.82 -2.45
CA ILE A 226 2.59 -11.21 -2.06
C ILE A 226 3.99 -11.60 -2.53
N GLY A 227 4.81 -12.08 -1.61
CA GLY A 227 6.15 -12.58 -1.87
C GLY A 227 6.34 -14.03 -1.43
N THR A 228 7.59 -14.43 -1.26
CA THR A 228 7.98 -15.80 -0.92
C THR A 228 8.79 -15.90 0.38
N TYR A 229 8.82 -14.83 1.16
CA TYR A 229 9.53 -14.81 2.43
C TYR A 229 8.91 -15.77 3.45
N ILE A 230 9.76 -16.44 4.21
CA ILE A 230 9.36 -17.37 5.28
C ILE A 230 10.02 -16.89 6.57
N LEU A 231 9.26 -16.88 7.66
CA LEU A 231 9.76 -16.50 8.99
C LEU A 231 11.00 -17.33 9.41
N GLY A 232 11.90 -16.67 10.09
CA GLY A 232 13.17 -17.23 10.52
C GLY A 232 14.29 -17.18 9.49
N ASN A 233 14.02 -16.72 8.25
CA ASN A 233 15.02 -16.52 7.21
C ASN A 233 15.46 -15.05 7.15
N SER A 234 16.02 -14.54 8.22
CA SER A 234 16.48 -13.15 8.30
C SER A 234 17.40 -12.78 7.14
N VAL A 235 17.12 -11.63 6.51
CA VAL A 235 17.94 -11.15 5.39
C VAL A 235 19.29 -10.64 5.90
N ALA A 236 20.34 -10.84 5.10
CA ALA A 236 21.70 -10.47 5.48
C ALA A 236 21.89 -8.94 5.60
N SER A 237 21.20 -8.17 4.78
CA SER A 237 21.28 -6.71 4.75
C SER A 237 20.00 -6.09 4.26
N LEU A 238 19.36 -5.27 5.08
CA LEU A 238 18.14 -4.55 4.70
C LEU A 238 18.37 -3.55 3.56
N ALA A 239 19.56 -2.94 3.52
CA ALA A 239 19.89 -1.95 2.50
C ALA A 239 19.89 -2.54 1.08
N THR A 240 20.36 -3.77 0.92
CA THR A 240 20.48 -4.44 -0.39
C THR A 240 19.29 -5.34 -0.73
N GLU A 241 18.51 -5.75 0.27
CA GLU A 241 17.36 -6.63 0.08
C GLU A 241 16.26 -5.97 -0.77
N PRO A 242 15.70 -6.62 -1.80
CA PRO A 242 14.57 -6.09 -2.55
C PRO A 242 13.30 -5.97 -1.69
N SER A 243 12.62 -4.83 -1.78
CA SER A 243 11.36 -4.57 -1.06
C SER A 243 10.15 -4.68 -1.98
N ALA A 244 8.95 -4.86 -1.43
CA ALA A 244 7.74 -4.82 -2.25
C ALA A 244 7.47 -3.41 -2.81
N VAL A 245 7.68 -2.40 -1.99
CA VAL A 245 7.61 -0.99 -2.39
C VAL A 245 8.97 -0.36 -2.12
N PHE A 246 9.51 0.32 -3.11
CA PHE A 246 10.84 0.92 -3.05
C PHE A 246 10.88 2.33 -3.62
N TRP A 247 11.63 3.20 -2.98
CA TRP A 247 12.09 4.45 -3.58
C TRP A 247 13.41 4.92 -3.00
N GLU A 248 14.11 5.67 -3.82
CA GLU A 248 15.37 6.29 -3.47
C GLU A 248 15.32 7.78 -3.86
N ASN A 249 15.63 8.64 -2.92
CA ASN A 249 15.67 10.08 -3.14
C ASN A 249 17.13 10.55 -3.22
N ILE A 250 17.66 10.57 -4.42
CA ILE A 250 19.04 10.95 -4.70
C ILE A 250 19.17 12.46 -4.98
N LEU A 251 18.20 13.01 -5.72
CA LEU A 251 18.18 14.41 -6.16
C LEU A 251 16.94 15.13 -5.64
N VAL A 252 16.99 16.45 -5.56
CA VAL A 252 15.86 17.28 -5.13
C VAL A 252 14.60 17.01 -5.94
N GLY A 253 14.73 16.74 -7.25
CA GLY A 253 13.60 16.41 -8.12
C GLY A 253 13.01 15.02 -7.93
N THR A 254 13.72 14.11 -7.28
CA THR A 254 13.26 12.73 -7.06
C THR A 254 12.47 12.54 -5.76
N LYS A 255 12.25 13.62 -5.02
CA LYS A 255 11.50 13.60 -3.78
C LYS A 255 10.11 13.00 -3.96
N THR A 256 9.80 11.95 -3.20
CA THR A 256 8.46 11.33 -3.13
C THR A 256 7.60 12.09 -2.12
N ASN A 257 6.37 12.47 -2.48
CA ASN A 257 5.49 13.17 -1.53
C ASN A 257 4.01 12.94 -1.81
N ALA A 258 3.19 13.12 -0.77
CA ALA A 258 1.74 12.96 -0.83
C ALA A 258 1.33 11.59 -1.42
N VAL A 259 1.88 10.51 -0.84
CA VAL A 259 1.57 9.14 -1.24
C VAL A 259 0.77 8.45 -0.14
N LEU A 260 -0.33 7.83 -0.53
CA LEU A 260 -1.23 7.13 0.36
C LEU A 260 -1.31 5.64 0.01
N PHE A 261 -1.05 4.78 0.98
CA PHE A 261 -1.40 3.36 0.95
C PHE A 261 -2.59 3.12 1.87
N ARG A 262 -3.69 2.63 1.33
CA ARG A 262 -4.92 2.38 2.08
C ARG A 262 -5.43 0.97 1.87
N ASP A 263 -5.81 0.29 2.95
CA ASP A 263 -6.36 -1.07 2.89
C ASP A 263 -5.41 -2.08 2.19
N CYS A 264 -4.09 -1.85 2.25
CA CYS A 264 -3.11 -2.72 1.62
C CYS A 264 -2.67 -3.87 2.53
N VAL A 265 -2.22 -4.97 1.92
CA VAL A 265 -1.62 -6.12 2.63
C VAL A 265 -0.25 -6.39 2.05
N PHE A 266 0.74 -6.52 2.93
CA PHE A 266 2.11 -6.90 2.58
C PHE A 266 2.40 -8.24 3.23
N GLU A 267 2.35 -9.33 2.46
CA GLU A 267 2.44 -10.70 2.96
C GLU A 267 3.59 -11.47 2.34
N GLY A 268 4.39 -12.13 3.17
CA GLY A 268 5.48 -12.98 2.71
C GLY A 268 6.58 -12.22 1.96
N VAL A 269 6.83 -10.98 2.30
CA VAL A 269 7.89 -10.15 1.68
C VAL A 269 8.97 -9.85 2.72
N SER A 270 10.25 -10.01 2.34
CA SER A 270 11.36 -9.78 3.25
C SER A 270 11.34 -8.34 3.80
N VAL A 271 11.29 -7.35 2.93
CA VAL A 271 11.09 -5.96 3.29
C VAL A 271 9.84 -5.44 2.58
N ALA A 272 8.83 -5.02 3.35
CA ALA A 272 7.59 -4.58 2.71
C ALA A 272 7.76 -3.21 2.03
N VAL A 273 8.31 -2.25 2.75
CA VAL A 273 8.53 -0.88 2.26
C VAL A 273 9.96 -0.46 2.55
N LYS A 274 10.67 0.01 1.54
CA LYS A 274 12.03 0.55 1.70
C LYS A 274 12.17 1.92 1.07
N CYS A 275 12.68 2.85 1.86
CA CYS A 275 13.03 4.19 1.43
C CYS A 275 14.50 4.46 1.72
N LEU A 276 15.26 4.84 0.69
CA LEU A 276 16.64 5.27 0.82
C LEU A 276 16.73 6.78 0.57
N GLN A 277 17.23 7.52 1.57
CA GLN A 277 17.31 8.98 1.52
C GLN A 277 18.77 9.42 1.55
N THR A 278 19.27 9.92 0.45
CA THR A 278 20.63 10.39 0.35
C THR A 278 20.78 11.90 0.50
N THR A 279 19.84 12.68 -0.03
CA THR A 279 19.93 14.15 -0.04
C THR A 279 18.59 14.87 0.17
N VAL A 280 17.47 14.19 0.05
CA VAL A 280 16.13 14.80 -0.02
C VAL A 280 15.14 13.99 0.83
N PHE A 281 14.13 14.67 1.36
CA PHE A 281 13.16 14.09 2.27
C PHE A 281 11.85 13.78 1.59
N ASP A 282 11.23 12.68 1.99
CA ASP A 282 9.83 12.39 1.68
C ASP A 282 8.93 13.20 2.60
N THR A 283 7.78 13.57 2.10
CA THR A 283 6.77 14.27 2.88
C THR A 283 5.40 13.68 2.63
N GLU A 284 4.61 13.57 3.69
CA GLU A 284 3.21 13.14 3.63
C GLU A 284 3.05 11.73 3.05
N ILE A 285 3.89 10.79 3.50
CA ILE A 285 3.72 9.37 3.19
C ILE A 285 2.79 8.77 4.24
N LYS A 286 1.69 8.16 3.80
CA LYS A 286 0.66 7.64 4.70
C LYS A 286 0.38 6.16 4.43
N PHE A 287 0.27 5.41 5.52
CA PHE A 287 -0.27 4.06 5.54
C PHE A 287 -1.52 4.06 6.43
N GLU A 288 -2.67 3.74 5.86
CA GLU A 288 -3.94 3.69 6.56
C GLU A 288 -4.55 2.30 6.45
N ASN A 289 -5.04 1.75 7.57
CA ASN A 289 -5.75 0.47 7.63
C ASN A 289 -5.06 -0.67 6.86
N SER A 290 -3.73 -0.68 6.91
CA SER A 290 -2.91 -1.63 6.15
C SER A 290 -2.33 -2.71 7.06
N ARG A 291 -2.11 -3.91 6.51
CA ARG A 291 -1.58 -5.05 7.25
C ARG A 291 -0.23 -5.47 6.68
N PHE A 292 0.72 -5.67 7.59
CA PHE A 292 2.04 -6.21 7.32
C PHE A 292 2.13 -7.57 8.01
N PHE A 293 2.35 -8.62 7.23
CA PHE A 293 2.24 -9.98 7.72
C PHE A 293 3.34 -10.87 7.13
N VAL A 294 4.03 -11.64 7.99
CA VAL A 294 5.13 -12.52 7.60
C VAL A 294 6.22 -11.75 6.84
N ASN A 295 6.83 -10.78 7.52
CA ASN A 295 7.93 -10.00 6.97
C ASN A 295 9.20 -10.20 7.81
N ASP A 296 10.36 -9.94 7.24
CA ASP A 296 11.58 -9.73 8.04
C ASP A 296 11.51 -8.33 8.70
N THR A 297 11.40 -7.29 7.89
CA THR A 297 11.18 -5.91 8.34
C THR A 297 10.05 -5.28 7.52
N SER A 298 9.07 -4.66 8.17
CA SER A 298 7.94 -4.13 7.42
C SER A 298 8.26 -2.80 6.76
N ILE A 299 8.69 -1.79 7.50
CA ILE A 299 9.03 -0.48 6.96
C ILE A 299 10.47 -0.14 7.33
N TYR A 300 11.32 0.06 6.34
CA TYR A 300 12.72 0.42 6.49
C TYR A 300 13.03 1.74 5.80
N ILE A 301 13.44 2.72 6.59
CA ILE A 301 13.88 4.03 6.13
C ILE A 301 15.36 4.17 6.50
N ASP A 302 16.20 4.40 5.52
CA ASP A 302 17.64 4.62 5.70
C ASP A 302 18.09 5.88 4.96
N GLY A 303 19.04 6.60 5.53
CA GLY A 303 19.56 7.79 4.89
C GLY A 303 20.37 8.69 5.82
N VAL A 304 21.00 9.70 5.23
CA VAL A 304 21.86 10.69 5.90
C VAL A 304 21.15 11.99 6.26
N ALA A 305 19.85 12.07 5.99
CA ALA A 305 19.13 13.33 6.05
C ALA A 305 18.58 13.61 7.46
N THR A 306 18.84 14.80 7.95
CA THR A 306 18.48 15.25 9.30
C THR A 306 17.14 16.00 9.40
N GLN A 307 16.31 16.01 8.34
CA GLN A 307 15.08 16.81 8.30
C GLN A 307 13.85 16.00 7.86
N GLY A 308 12.70 16.40 8.36
CA GLY A 308 11.44 15.72 8.45
C GLY A 308 10.91 14.95 7.25
N ASN A 309 10.33 13.79 7.53
CA ASN A 309 9.69 12.91 6.57
C ASN A 309 8.17 12.96 6.64
N ASN A 310 7.58 13.38 7.75
CA ASN A 310 6.13 13.41 7.96
C ASN A 310 5.42 12.11 7.53
N TRP A 311 5.94 10.98 7.98
CA TRP A 311 5.29 9.70 7.77
C TRP A 311 4.15 9.51 8.75
N THR A 312 3.03 9.01 8.27
CA THR A 312 1.88 8.70 9.12
C THR A 312 1.48 7.25 8.93
N ILE A 313 1.47 6.49 10.01
CA ILE A 313 1.05 5.09 10.07
C ILE A 313 -0.17 5.05 10.99
N TYR A 314 -1.34 4.78 10.45
CA TYR A 314 -2.60 4.91 11.14
C TYR A 314 -3.47 3.66 10.97
N ASP A 315 -4.01 3.12 12.08
CA ASP A 315 -4.84 1.93 12.10
C ASP A 315 -4.19 0.71 11.41
N CYS A 316 -2.85 0.60 11.43
CA CYS A 316 -2.15 -0.51 10.78
C CYS A 316 -1.97 -1.70 11.73
N VAL A 317 -1.80 -2.89 11.13
CA VAL A 317 -1.51 -4.13 11.85
C VAL A 317 -0.20 -4.70 11.36
N PHE A 318 0.74 -4.92 12.30
CA PHE A 318 2.01 -5.57 12.09
C PHE A 318 1.97 -6.91 12.82
N GLU A 319 2.08 -8.02 12.09
CA GLU A 319 1.91 -9.36 12.66
C GLU A 319 2.92 -10.33 12.07
N GLU A 320 3.53 -11.15 12.90
CA GLU A 320 4.54 -12.12 12.49
C GLU A 320 5.71 -11.44 11.74
N ILE A 321 6.43 -10.55 12.41
CA ILE A 321 7.57 -9.82 11.86
C ILE A 321 8.83 -10.28 12.59
N ASP A 322 9.83 -10.75 11.83
CA ASP A 322 11.05 -11.31 12.42
C ASP A 322 11.91 -10.26 13.11
N ARG A 323 12.06 -9.07 12.51
CA ARG A 323 12.83 -7.96 13.11
C ARG A 323 11.92 -6.80 13.52
N GLN A 324 11.91 -5.71 12.77
CA GLN A 324 11.16 -4.51 13.12
C GLN A 324 9.90 -4.32 12.28
N ALA A 325 8.82 -3.89 12.92
CA ALA A 325 7.66 -3.37 12.20
C ALA A 325 8.00 -2.03 11.52
N PHE A 326 8.75 -1.19 12.19
CA PHE A 326 9.22 0.10 11.66
C PHE A 326 10.65 0.34 12.09
N ARG A 327 11.52 0.61 11.14
CA ARG A 327 12.92 1.00 11.38
C ARG A 327 13.26 2.23 10.55
N ALA A 328 13.62 3.30 11.21
CA ALA A 328 14.13 4.49 10.56
C ALA A 328 15.46 4.88 11.19
N THR A 329 16.53 4.90 10.39
CA THR A 329 17.86 5.29 10.85
C THR A 329 18.00 6.80 10.96
N ASN A 330 17.28 7.52 10.09
CA ASN A 330 17.25 8.98 10.07
C ASN A 330 15.86 9.49 9.67
N GLY A 331 15.49 10.68 10.10
CA GLY A 331 14.25 11.34 9.74
C GLY A 331 13.51 11.91 10.95
N GLN A 332 12.49 12.71 10.71
CA GLN A 332 11.68 13.31 11.77
C GLN A 332 10.21 13.43 11.35
N GLY A 333 9.33 13.63 12.32
CA GLY A 333 7.92 13.85 12.07
C GLY A 333 7.13 12.58 11.75
N THR A 334 7.65 11.40 12.11
CA THR A 334 6.88 10.15 11.98
C THR A 334 5.83 10.07 13.09
N ILE A 335 4.60 9.75 12.69
CA ILE A 335 3.48 9.51 13.60
C ILE A 335 3.00 8.07 13.39
N ILE A 336 3.08 7.26 14.44
CA ILE A 336 2.49 5.93 14.48
C ILE A 336 1.31 5.98 15.45
N ASN A 337 0.11 5.78 14.95
CA ASN A 337 -1.11 5.96 15.72
C ASN A 337 -2.07 4.80 15.56
N ARG A 338 -2.72 4.39 16.65
CA ARG A 338 -3.75 3.35 16.73
C ARG A 338 -3.37 2.03 16.06
N SER A 339 -2.06 1.75 15.97
CA SER A 339 -1.54 0.58 15.28
C SER A 339 -1.33 -0.59 16.25
N LYS A 340 -1.42 -1.80 15.71
CA LYS A 340 -1.32 -3.03 16.48
C LYS A 340 -0.08 -3.82 16.08
N PHE A 341 0.69 -4.25 17.07
CA PHE A 341 1.92 -5.02 16.90
C PHE A 341 1.75 -6.38 17.57
N LYS A 342 1.86 -7.47 16.81
CA LYS A 342 1.67 -8.82 17.27
C LYS A 342 2.79 -9.72 16.75
N ASN A 343 3.48 -10.41 17.65
CA ASN A 343 4.64 -11.24 17.28
C ASN A 343 5.67 -10.50 16.43
N VAL A 344 6.12 -9.35 16.88
CA VAL A 344 7.16 -8.53 16.23
C VAL A 344 8.46 -8.68 17.01
N GLY A 345 9.59 -8.85 16.30
CA GLY A 345 10.91 -9.02 16.89
C GLY A 345 11.17 -10.43 17.41
N ASN A 346 10.64 -11.45 16.74
CA ASN A 346 10.81 -12.86 17.11
C ASN A 346 12.02 -13.54 16.41
N GLY A 347 12.77 -12.80 15.59
CA GLY A 347 13.91 -13.35 14.86
C GLY A 347 15.02 -13.85 15.77
N THR A 348 15.65 -14.96 15.38
CA THR A 348 16.80 -15.56 16.08
C THR A 348 18.07 -14.78 15.80
N ASN A 349 18.13 -13.50 16.12
CA ASN A 349 19.28 -12.69 15.77
C ASN A 349 20.38 -12.67 16.84
N THR A 350 21.60 -12.68 16.33
CA THR A 350 22.85 -12.63 17.09
C THR A 350 23.11 -11.22 17.61
N ALA A 351 23.65 -11.14 18.79
CA ALA A 351 23.96 -10.04 19.69
C ALA A 351 24.51 -8.68 19.15
N ALA A 352 24.49 -8.42 17.86
CA ALA A 352 25.11 -7.23 17.27
C ALA A 352 24.16 -6.24 16.57
N ASP A 353 22.88 -6.53 16.48
CA ASP A 353 21.91 -5.68 15.79
C ASP A 353 20.76 -5.32 16.76
N PRO A 354 20.24 -4.08 16.77
CA PRO A 354 19.12 -3.67 17.65
C PRO A 354 17.79 -4.34 17.24
N ASP A 355 17.82 -5.65 17.03
CA ASP A 355 16.73 -6.42 16.46
C ASP A 355 15.63 -6.77 17.47
N ASP A 356 15.83 -6.45 18.74
CA ASP A 356 14.90 -6.74 19.84
C ASP A 356 13.82 -5.66 20.02
N VAL A 357 13.58 -4.82 19.04
CA VAL A 357 12.61 -3.73 19.12
C VAL A 357 11.55 -3.80 18.04
N MET A 358 10.31 -3.42 18.36
CA MET A 358 9.22 -3.40 17.39
C MET A 358 9.29 -2.15 16.51
N VAL A 359 9.66 -1.02 17.10
CA VAL A 359 9.79 0.28 16.43
C VAL A 359 11.13 0.89 16.80
N TYR A 360 11.96 1.12 15.79
CA TYR A 360 13.29 1.70 15.95
C TYR A 360 13.38 3.09 15.30
N PHE A 361 13.77 4.07 16.09
CA PHE A 361 14.12 5.40 15.60
C PHE A 361 15.60 5.66 15.89
N GLY A 362 16.38 5.88 14.85
CA GLY A 362 17.78 6.30 14.96
C GLY A 362 17.92 7.78 15.32
N GLU A 363 18.78 8.50 14.61
CA GLU A 363 18.97 9.94 14.82
C GLU A 363 17.74 10.74 14.33
N GLN A 364 16.70 10.87 15.18
CA GLN A 364 15.45 11.49 14.77
C GLN A 364 14.97 12.52 15.78
N ILE A 365 14.36 13.58 15.26
CA ILE A 365 13.77 14.66 16.04
C ILE A 365 12.26 14.61 15.86
N SER A 366 11.49 14.62 16.96
CA SER A 366 10.03 14.76 16.97
C SER A 366 9.26 13.63 16.29
N ASN A 367 9.34 12.41 16.83
CA ASN A 367 8.46 11.31 16.46
C ASN A 367 7.38 11.08 17.52
N VAL A 368 6.24 10.55 17.11
CA VAL A 368 5.08 10.35 17.99
C VAL A 368 4.55 8.93 17.83
N VAL A 369 4.41 8.19 18.93
CA VAL A 369 3.73 6.90 18.99
C VAL A 369 2.55 7.01 19.93
N VAL A 370 1.33 6.83 19.42
CA VAL A 370 0.08 7.12 20.13
C VAL A 370 -0.89 5.95 20.03
N ASP A 371 -1.59 5.65 21.12
CA ASP A 371 -2.67 4.66 21.19
C ASP A 371 -2.35 3.29 20.55
N CYS A 372 -1.09 2.86 20.57
CA CYS A 372 -0.66 1.61 19.97
C CYS A 372 -0.82 0.43 20.94
N ILE A 373 -1.14 -0.74 20.39
CA ILE A 373 -1.30 -1.98 21.15
C ILE A 373 -0.18 -2.94 20.75
N SER A 374 0.61 -3.40 21.71
CA SER A 374 1.59 -4.45 21.48
C SER A 374 1.16 -5.76 22.15
N ASP A 375 1.04 -6.82 21.35
CA ASP A 375 0.85 -8.18 21.79
C ASP A 375 2.16 -8.94 21.62
N ARG A 376 2.83 -9.23 22.73
CA ARG A 376 4.04 -10.03 22.78
C ARG A 376 3.66 -11.48 23.04
N GLN A 377 3.28 -12.22 22.02
CA GLN A 377 3.09 -13.66 22.20
C GLN A 377 4.44 -14.34 22.45
N GLN A 378 4.49 -15.13 23.49
CA GLN A 378 5.56 -16.08 23.71
C GLN A 378 5.43 -17.17 22.66
N ALA A 379 6.40 -17.30 21.75
CA ALA A 379 6.51 -18.50 20.93
C ALA A 379 6.52 -19.72 21.85
N GLY A 380 5.64 -20.68 21.57
CA GLY A 380 5.34 -21.79 22.47
C GLY A 380 6.57 -22.57 22.91
N GLY A 381 6.67 -22.76 24.22
CA GLY A 381 7.63 -23.63 24.86
C GLY A 381 8.45 -22.93 25.95
N LEU A 382 8.23 -23.34 27.18
CA LEU A 382 8.82 -22.90 28.44
C LEU A 382 10.35 -23.01 28.56
N THR A 383 11.10 -23.03 27.49
CA THR A 383 12.55 -23.21 27.50
C THR A 383 13.21 -22.29 26.50
N ALA A 384 13.54 -21.17 26.93
CA ALA A 384 14.66 -20.32 26.57
C ALA A 384 14.29 -18.89 26.95
N VAL A 385 15.23 -18.18 27.45
CA VAL A 385 15.19 -16.74 27.69
C VAL A 385 15.02 -16.04 26.33
N ASP A 386 13.79 -15.97 25.84
CA ASP A 386 13.49 -15.15 24.70
C ASP A 386 13.57 -13.69 25.17
N THR A 387 14.62 -13.03 24.76
CA THR A 387 14.74 -11.59 24.82
C THR A 387 13.66 -11.01 23.91
N LYS A 388 12.52 -10.70 24.50
CA LYS A 388 11.42 -10.11 23.75
C LYS A 388 11.75 -8.68 23.38
N ALA A 389 11.44 -8.34 22.14
CA ALA A 389 11.62 -7.02 21.61
C ALA A 389 11.02 -5.93 22.51
N SER A 390 11.77 -4.88 22.75
CA SER A 390 11.24 -3.65 23.31
C SER A 390 10.23 -3.03 22.36
N PHE A 391 9.19 -2.39 22.86
CA PHE A 391 8.17 -1.82 21.97
C PHE A 391 8.74 -0.70 21.12
N VAL A 392 9.44 0.24 21.73
CA VAL A 392 10.09 1.34 21.01
C VAL A 392 11.51 1.49 21.52
N GLU A 393 12.47 1.53 20.62
CA GLU A 393 13.83 1.98 20.89
C GLU A 393 14.08 3.30 20.19
N VAL A 394 14.58 4.26 20.94
CA VAL A 394 14.92 5.58 20.47
C VAL A 394 16.40 5.79 20.67
N TYR A 395 17.10 5.94 19.58
CA TYR A 395 18.50 6.22 19.58
C TYR A 395 18.73 7.71 19.34
N ASN A 396 19.40 8.39 20.24
CA ASN A 396 19.79 9.82 20.13
C ASN A 396 18.63 10.81 19.83
N ALA A 397 17.38 10.46 20.07
CA ALA A 397 16.26 11.34 19.77
C ALA A 397 15.78 12.01 21.06
N ALA A 398 16.06 13.28 21.19
CA ALA A 398 15.64 14.10 22.34
C ALA A 398 14.11 14.21 22.52
N ASN A 399 13.30 13.81 21.55
CA ASN A 399 11.86 14.08 21.56
C ASN A 399 11.03 12.97 20.89
N VAL A 400 10.89 11.82 21.53
CA VAL A 400 9.74 10.94 21.25
C VAL A 400 8.67 11.23 22.28
N ASN A 401 7.59 11.84 21.86
CA ASN A 401 6.43 12.04 22.71
C ASN A 401 5.53 10.82 22.64
N PHE A 402 5.50 10.04 23.71
CA PHE A 402 4.44 9.08 23.93
C PHE A 402 3.22 9.85 24.45
N VAL A 403 2.36 10.29 23.55
CA VAL A 403 1.12 10.97 23.91
C VAL A 403 0.02 9.93 23.89
N ASP A 404 -0.66 9.78 25.02
CA ASP A 404 -1.82 8.95 25.28
C ASP A 404 -1.69 7.41 25.16
N ARG A 405 -1.67 6.77 26.32
CA ARG A 405 -2.01 5.38 26.61
C ARG A 405 -1.33 4.31 25.74
N ASN A 406 -0.04 4.19 25.86
CA ASN A 406 0.63 2.98 25.40
C ASN A 406 0.07 1.77 26.17
N TYR A 407 -0.19 0.69 25.45
CA TYR A 407 -0.79 -0.53 25.99
C TYR A 407 0.09 -1.71 25.62
N ALA A 408 0.46 -2.52 26.61
CA ALA A 408 1.20 -3.75 26.39
C ALA A 408 0.58 -4.90 27.15
N LEU A 409 0.63 -6.10 26.58
CA LEU A 409 0.24 -7.32 27.28
C LEU A 409 1.37 -7.77 28.21
N ILE A 410 0.99 -8.23 29.38
CA ILE A 410 1.90 -8.71 30.43
C ILE A 410 1.78 -10.22 30.54
N TYR A 411 2.88 -10.91 30.32
CA TYR A 411 3.00 -12.34 30.42
C TYR A 411 3.73 -12.76 31.68
N LEU A 412 3.60 -14.04 32.05
CA LEU A 412 4.37 -14.63 33.13
C LEU A 412 5.84 -14.78 32.71
N SER A 413 6.74 -14.29 33.55
CA SER A 413 8.18 -14.46 33.34
C SER A 413 8.93 -14.31 34.66
N ASP A 414 9.80 -15.26 34.98
CA ASP A 414 10.71 -15.18 36.13
C ASP A 414 11.97 -14.36 35.83
N SER A 415 12.12 -13.90 34.60
CA SER A 415 13.14 -12.93 34.16
C SER A 415 12.52 -11.59 33.82
N PHE A 416 13.32 -10.52 33.88
CA PHE A 416 12.88 -9.20 33.44
C PHE A 416 12.66 -9.16 31.94
N GLN A 417 11.48 -8.73 31.53
CA GLN A 417 11.07 -8.57 30.15
C GLN A 417 11.03 -7.07 29.80
N PRO A 418 11.61 -6.64 28.69
CA PRO A 418 11.56 -5.25 28.30
C PRO A 418 10.12 -4.81 28.06
N LEU A 419 9.80 -3.60 28.51
CA LEU A 419 8.48 -2.98 28.35
C LEU A 419 8.54 -1.77 27.43
N ALA A 420 9.51 -0.89 27.67
CA ALA A 420 9.72 0.32 26.89
C ALA A 420 11.19 0.74 26.96
N VAL A 421 11.61 1.54 25.97
CA VAL A 421 12.96 2.11 25.91
C VAL A 421 12.85 3.62 25.82
N PHE A 422 13.70 4.31 26.57
CA PHE A 422 13.73 5.77 26.67
C PHE A 422 15.14 6.27 26.38
N SER A 423 15.23 7.48 25.82
CA SER A 423 16.51 8.13 25.66
C SER A 423 17.12 8.51 27.03
N ALA A 424 18.36 8.20 27.24
CA ALA A 424 19.10 8.60 28.43
C ALA A 424 19.35 10.12 28.53
N LEU A 425 19.08 10.86 27.47
CA LEU A 425 19.13 12.34 27.47
C LEU A 425 18.03 12.96 28.37
N ASN A 426 16.94 12.23 28.57
CA ASN A 426 15.88 12.66 29.48
C ASN A 426 16.27 12.30 30.93
N LYS A 427 16.90 13.22 31.61
CA LYS A 427 17.42 13.02 32.98
C LYS A 427 16.37 12.62 33.99
N PHE A 428 15.11 12.97 33.74
CA PHE A 428 14.00 12.63 34.60
C PHE A 428 12.78 12.24 33.77
N THR A 429 12.19 11.07 34.06
CA THR A 429 11.01 10.57 33.35
C THR A 429 9.98 10.09 34.37
N VAL A 430 8.74 10.54 34.21
CA VAL A 430 7.59 10.11 35.01
C VAL A 430 6.66 9.30 34.15
N ILE A 431 6.31 8.10 34.59
CA ILE A 431 5.42 7.18 33.89
C ILE A 431 4.23 6.89 34.80
N ASN A 432 3.06 7.36 34.43
CA ASN A 432 1.83 6.97 35.08
C ASN A 432 1.32 5.70 34.44
N TYR A 433 1.02 4.67 35.22
CA TYR A 433 0.59 3.40 34.67
C TYR A 433 -0.66 2.82 35.33
N SER A 434 -1.38 2.00 34.59
CA SER A 434 -2.44 1.13 35.07
C SER A 434 -2.14 -0.31 34.63
N LEU A 435 -1.87 -1.16 35.58
CA LEU A 435 -1.56 -2.57 35.38
C LEU A 435 -2.78 -3.40 35.81
N ARG A 436 -3.23 -4.28 34.93
CA ARG A 436 -4.28 -5.26 35.20
C ARG A 436 -3.76 -6.67 34.99
N LEU A 437 -3.80 -7.49 36.04
CA LEU A 437 -3.47 -8.91 35.97
C LEU A 437 -4.68 -9.73 36.45
N GLY A 438 -5.36 -10.40 35.52
CA GLY A 438 -6.62 -11.06 35.80
C GLY A 438 -7.67 -10.06 36.31
N GLN A 439 -8.11 -10.26 37.58
CA GLN A 439 -9.07 -9.35 38.23
C GLN A 439 -8.39 -8.28 39.12
N HIS A 440 -7.08 -8.31 39.21
CA HIS A 440 -6.32 -7.40 40.06
C HIS A 440 -5.90 -6.17 39.25
N THR A 441 -5.98 -5.00 39.87
CA THR A 441 -5.57 -3.73 39.23
C THR A 441 -4.60 -3.00 40.16
N ARG A 442 -3.53 -2.49 39.56
CA ARG A 442 -2.52 -1.66 40.23
C ARG A 442 -2.36 -0.37 39.43
N PHE A 443 -2.48 0.76 40.09
CA PHE A 443 -2.22 2.06 39.53
C PHE A 443 -1.00 2.66 40.21
N GLY A 444 -0.13 3.26 39.43
CA GLY A 444 1.08 3.82 40.01
C GLY A 444 1.77 4.84 39.12
N THR A 445 2.81 5.39 39.70
CA THR A 445 3.72 6.30 39.04
C THR A 445 5.13 5.79 39.22
N LEU A 446 5.82 5.54 38.11
CA LEU A 446 7.25 5.28 38.09
C LEU A 446 7.97 6.58 37.87
N GLN A 447 8.97 6.85 38.69
CA GLN A 447 9.89 7.96 38.50
C GLN A 447 11.26 7.38 38.21
N MET A 448 11.80 7.72 37.07
CA MET A 448 13.16 7.34 36.67
C MET A 448 14.04 8.58 36.66
N ALA A 449 15.17 8.50 37.31
CA ALA A 449 16.19 9.53 37.31
C ALA A 449 17.51 8.93 36.81
N ILE A 450 18.14 9.64 35.87
CA ILE A 450 19.41 9.28 35.28
C ILE A 450 20.46 10.21 35.85
N GLY A 451 21.44 9.65 36.55
CA GLY A 451 22.54 10.40 37.13
C GLY A 451 23.70 10.55 36.15
N ASP A 452 24.27 11.76 36.07
CA ASP A 452 25.56 11.99 35.41
C ASP A 452 26.68 11.60 36.36
N ASP A 453 27.73 10.99 35.84
CA ASP A 453 29.01 10.93 36.53
C ASP A 453 29.69 12.29 36.42
N LEU A 454 30.08 12.83 37.58
CA LEU A 454 30.74 14.14 37.68
C LEU A 454 32.14 14.20 37.04
N ALA A 455 32.61 13.11 36.45
CA ALA A 455 33.97 12.97 35.94
C ALA A 455 34.18 13.35 34.46
N GLY A 456 33.16 13.79 33.75
CA GLY A 456 33.30 14.29 32.37
C GLY A 456 33.66 13.25 31.32
N ILE A 457 33.45 11.98 31.61
CA ILE A 457 33.55 10.86 30.69
C ILE A 457 32.10 10.35 30.46
N ASP A 458 31.75 10.09 29.23
CA ASP A 458 30.43 9.78 28.72
C ASP A 458 29.80 8.47 29.25
N ASP A 459 30.04 8.10 30.49
CA ASP A 459 29.48 6.91 31.14
C ASP A 459 28.37 7.28 32.11
N ILE A 460 27.12 7.25 31.62
CA ILE A 460 25.94 7.28 32.49
C ILE A 460 25.85 5.94 33.21
N THR A 461 26.28 5.91 34.44
CA THR A 461 26.40 4.62 35.19
C THR A 461 25.22 4.30 36.06
N ASN A 462 24.31 5.25 36.32
CA ASN A 462 23.24 5.08 37.30
C ASN A 462 21.85 5.46 36.78
N VAL A 463 20.96 4.49 36.74
CA VAL A 463 19.52 4.72 36.64
C VAL A 463 18.85 4.34 37.94
N SER A 464 18.13 5.26 38.56
CA SER A 464 17.27 4.96 39.68
C SER A 464 15.81 4.91 39.24
N ILE A 465 15.05 3.95 39.76
CA ILE A 465 13.62 3.85 39.54
C ILE A 465 12.92 3.79 40.88
N THR A 466 11.88 4.59 41.04
CA THR A 466 10.99 4.55 42.20
C THR A 466 9.58 4.27 41.73
N ASP A 467 8.93 3.30 42.33
CA ASP A 467 7.57 2.90 42.03
C ASP A 467 6.65 3.23 43.19
N SER A 468 5.72 4.15 42.96
CA SER A 468 4.69 4.52 43.93
C SER A 468 3.34 4.08 43.42
N TYR A 469 2.70 3.14 44.10
CA TYR A 469 1.47 2.55 43.58
C TYR A 469 0.40 2.34 44.63
N THR A 470 -0.83 2.29 44.15
CA THR A 470 -2.01 1.85 44.85
C THR A 470 -2.49 0.55 44.25
N TYR A 471 -2.82 -0.40 45.09
CA TYR A 471 -3.25 -1.73 44.71
C TYR A 471 -4.67 -2.00 45.20
N SER A 472 -5.52 -2.46 44.31
CA SER A 472 -6.87 -2.91 44.65
C SER A 472 -6.92 -4.45 44.52
N PRO A 473 -6.79 -5.19 45.64
CA PRO A 473 -7.00 -6.61 45.61
C PRO A 473 -8.48 -6.93 45.42
N ASN A 474 -8.81 -7.86 44.56
CA ASN A 474 -10.16 -8.39 44.57
C ASN A 474 -10.38 -9.17 45.89
N ILE A 475 -11.50 -8.94 46.58
CA ILE A 475 -11.75 -9.34 47.97
C ILE A 475 -11.91 -10.86 48.16
N VAL A 476 -11.77 -11.68 47.15
CA VAL A 476 -11.81 -13.13 47.28
C VAL A 476 -10.40 -13.68 47.47
N THR A 477 -9.84 -13.49 48.64
CA THR A 477 -8.61 -14.14 49.06
C THR A 477 -8.87 -15.60 49.44
N ALA A 478 -8.64 -16.50 48.50
CA ALA A 478 -8.20 -17.83 48.86
C ALA A 478 -6.79 -17.67 49.48
N ILE A 479 -6.59 -18.24 50.67
CA ILE A 479 -5.29 -18.30 51.39
C ILE A 479 -4.25 -18.84 50.39
N GLY A 480 -3.24 -18.06 50.03
CA GLY A 480 -2.20 -18.42 49.05
C GLY A 480 -2.38 -17.90 47.63
N GLY A 481 -3.31 -16.97 47.40
CA GLY A 481 -3.49 -16.35 46.06
C GLY A 481 -2.31 -15.48 45.61
N PRO A 482 -2.15 -15.28 44.33
CA PRO A 482 -1.08 -14.48 43.74
C PRO A 482 -1.13 -13.02 44.25
N THR A 483 0.01 -12.52 44.68
CA THR A 483 0.14 -11.15 45.16
C THR A 483 0.78 -10.28 44.12
N MET A 484 0.12 -9.15 43.77
CA MET A 484 0.68 -8.11 42.90
C MET A 484 1.99 -7.49 43.45
N THR A 485 2.33 -7.80 44.71
CA THR A 485 3.58 -7.40 45.36
C THR A 485 4.83 -8.02 44.73
N ASN A 486 4.67 -9.12 43.99
CA ASN A 486 5.78 -9.77 43.28
C ASN A 486 5.99 -9.24 41.86
N PHE A 487 5.13 -8.35 41.41
CA PHE A 487 5.34 -7.68 40.11
C PHE A 487 6.33 -6.54 40.32
N GLU A 488 7.42 -6.60 39.59
CA GLU A 488 8.53 -5.65 39.73
C GLU A 488 8.80 -4.90 38.42
N PHE A 489 9.17 -3.62 38.52
CA PHE A 489 9.76 -2.86 37.44
C PHE A 489 11.26 -2.69 37.67
N ARG A 490 12.02 -2.65 36.59
CA ARG A 490 13.45 -2.37 36.59
C ARG A 490 13.81 -1.47 35.43
N ALA A 491 14.65 -0.47 35.69
CA ALA A 491 15.29 0.31 34.66
C ALA A 491 16.77 -0.09 34.55
N THR A 492 17.25 -0.27 33.33
CA THR A 492 18.66 -0.60 33.06
C THR A 492 19.16 0.27 31.92
N LEU A 493 20.40 0.71 32.00
CA LEU A 493 21.08 1.37 30.91
C LEU A 493 21.53 0.34 29.89
N LYS A 494 21.33 0.65 28.61
CA LYS A 494 21.84 -0.14 27.51
C LYS A 494 22.78 0.75 26.70
N GLY A 495 24.07 0.51 26.80
CA GLY A 495 25.09 1.13 25.95
C GLY A 495 25.20 0.38 24.63
N ASN A 496 25.44 1.07 23.53
CA ASN A 496 25.79 0.43 22.27
C ASN A 496 27.30 0.15 22.25
N ALA A 497 27.65 -1.10 22.04
CA ALA A 497 29.03 -1.50 21.85
C ALA A 497 29.55 -0.93 20.51
N GLY A 498 30.23 0.20 20.56
CA GLY A 498 30.93 0.80 19.41
C GLY A 498 30.66 2.26 19.11
N ASP A 499 29.67 2.88 19.76
CA ASP A 499 29.39 4.32 19.59
C ASP A 499 29.63 5.06 20.90
N SER A 500 30.48 6.08 20.83
CA SER A 500 30.82 6.92 21.97
C SER A 500 29.61 7.80 22.34
N GLY A 501 28.92 7.45 23.41
CA GLY A 501 28.19 8.43 24.19
C GLY A 501 26.69 8.45 24.14
N ILE A 502 25.98 7.45 23.59
CA ILE A 502 24.51 7.48 23.61
C ILE A 502 23.98 6.22 24.27
N GLU A 503 23.36 6.45 25.42
CA GLU A 503 22.76 5.40 26.21
C GLU A 503 21.25 5.50 26.21
N THR A 504 20.62 4.34 26.15
CA THR A 504 19.17 4.21 26.30
C THR A 504 18.84 3.57 27.63
N VAL A 505 17.67 3.89 28.17
CA VAL A 505 17.13 3.28 29.37
C VAL A 505 16.05 2.28 28.98
N VAL A 506 16.28 1.03 29.31
CA VAL A 506 15.27 -0.02 29.13
C VAL A 506 14.45 -0.14 30.41
N LEU A 507 13.16 0.17 30.34
CA LEU A 507 12.20 -0.18 31.37
C LEU A 507 11.76 -1.62 31.13
N ALA A 508 11.93 -2.46 32.12
CA ALA A 508 11.54 -3.86 32.09
C ALA A 508 10.59 -4.19 33.24
N TYR A 509 9.81 -5.25 33.08
CA TYR A 509 8.96 -5.79 34.13
C TYR A 509 9.31 -7.26 34.40
N LYS A 510 8.99 -7.70 35.60
CA LYS A 510 9.02 -9.11 35.99
C LYS A 510 7.66 -9.46 36.58
N ASN A 511 7.03 -10.47 35.99
CA ASN A 511 5.77 -11.05 36.46
C ASN A 511 5.99 -12.54 36.71
N PRO A 512 6.41 -12.93 37.94
CA PRO A 512 6.85 -14.31 38.24
C PRO A 512 5.80 -15.36 37.93
N LEU A 513 6.23 -16.54 37.51
CA LEU A 513 5.35 -17.71 37.29
C LEU A 513 4.45 -18.01 38.49
N ALA A 514 4.94 -17.76 39.70
CA ALA A 514 4.19 -17.90 40.93
C ALA A 514 2.92 -17.04 41.02
N THR A 515 2.80 -15.96 40.22
CA THR A 515 1.57 -15.18 40.21
C THR A 515 0.43 -15.85 39.47
N GLY A 516 0.71 -16.74 38.51
CA GLY A 516 -0.28 -17.44 37.69
C GLY A 516 -1.18 -16.54 36.82
N LEU A 517 -0.91 -15.23 36.76
CA LEU A 517 -1.78 -14.23 36.15
C LEU A 517 -1.08 -13.52 34.99
N THR A 518 -1.74 -13.49 33.86
CA THR A 518 -1.41 -12.64 32.73
C THR A 518 -2.33 -11.43 32.68
N GLY A 519 -1.96 -10.38 31.96
CA GLY A 519 -2.79 -9.19 31.89
C GLY A 519 -2.27 -8.15 30.92
N SER A 520 -2.49 -6.89 31.28
CA SER A 520 -2.11 -5.75 30.44
C SER A 520 -1.66 -4.56 31.29
N ILE A 521 -0.83 -3.73 30.70
CA ILE A 521 -0.44 -2.45 31.26
C ILE A 521 -0.73 -1.34 30.25
N SER A 522 -1.30 -0.25 30.73
CA SER A 522 -1.34 1.01 30.00
C SER A 522 -0.50 2.04 30.75
N PHE A 523 0.19 2.90 30.03
CA PHE A 523 1.06 3.90 30.64
C PHE A 523 1.19 5.18 29.80
N ASP A 524 1.31 6.29 30.51
CA ASP A 524 1.60 7.61 29.98
C ASP A 524 2.98 8.05 30.44
N VAL A 525 3.73 8.70 29.57
CA VAL A 525 5.10 9.15 29.85
C VAL A 525 5.16 10.66 29.83
N ALA A 526 5.70 11.25 30.88
CA ALA A 526 6.04 12.65 30.94
C ALA A 526 7.55 12.80 31.16
N TYR A 527 8.16 13.60 30.33
CA TYR A 527 9.57 13.93 30.47
C TYR A 527 9.71 15.23 31.28
N GLY A 528 10.52 15.18 32.35
CA GLY A 528 10.93 16.37 33.04
C GLY A 528 12.07 17.06 32.28
N VAL A 529 11.98 18.35 32.15
CA VAL A 529 13.02 19.21 31.55
C VAL A 529 14.19 19.39 32.54
#